data_eced30cabf12cbb2e3b9dc8bc4a6eced
#
_entry.id   eced30cabf12cbb2e3b9dc8bc4a6eced
#
_cell.length_a   1.000
_cell.length_b   1.000
_cell.length_c   1.000
_cell.angle_alpha   90.00
_cell.angle_beta   90.00
_cell.angle_gamma   90.00
#
_symmetry.space_group_name_H-M   'P 1'
#
loop_
_entity.id
_entity.type
_entity.pdbx_description
1 polymer ?
#
loop_
_entity_poly.entity_id
_entity_poly.type
_entity_poly.pdbx_seq_one_letter_code
_entity_poly.pdbx_strand_id
1 'polypeptide(L)'
;MVVALDVITFRPSVTLSQEKLEKIRIAYPTISMAMAPWWVAREKGFFSQEGLDVDVMYIKGDGTIVQALLGGNIQAGYAGATPVAAAVARGGPVVIVAVPANRMGYLLMTREPIKDPRDLYGKRFAISSFGGSSEIATRLGLEKIGTDPSKVVMLQVGGSPDRVAAMKRGSADGSILSANEVIGAGGMGFHTLYDFAKSDLDYPYNVLYVLKQFASEKRKATASLVKSFMRGLWFMQENEDESVKISAHWLKTSDLESLRRQWKYIAFQLHQEIPYPTEAGFKLALGGMAQMDPKAAALRMEDVTDVSIINELVKQGFFKRAKTVR
;
A
#
# COMPACT_ATOMS: atom_id res chain seq x y z
N MET A 1 68.52 -34.43 -26.59
CA MET A 1 67.11 -34.57 -26.97
C MET A 1 66.28 -34.44 -25.68
N VAL A 2 65.81 -33.26 -25.40
CA VAL A 2 65.01 -32.97 -24.16
C VAL A 2 63.56 -32.98 -24.58
N VAL A 3 62.81 -33.91 -24.02
CA VAL A 3 61.37 -34.02 -24.24
C VAL A 3 60.67 -33.13 -23.17
N ALA A 4 60.05 -32.05 -23.61
CA ALA A 4 59.17 -31.21 -22.73
C ALA A 4 57.87 -31.91 -22.56
N LEU A 5 57.46 -32.19 -21.30
CA LEU A 5 56.14 -32.64 -20.93
C LEU A 5 55.25 -31.38 -20.73
N ASP A 6 54.27 -31.19 -21.64
CA ASP A 6 53.18 -30.21 -21.44
C ASP A 6 52.20 -30.72 -20.39
N VAL A 7 52.15 -30.08 -19.24
CA VAL A 7 51.16 -30.33 -18.20
C VAL A 7 49.89 -29.55 -18.55
N ILE A 8 48.88 -30.24 -19.11
CA ILE A 8 47.56 -29.68 -19.35
C ILE A 8 46.84 -29.54 -17.99
N THR A 9 46.79 -28.33 -17.45
CA THR A 9 45.99 -28.01 -16.26
C THR A 9 44.52 -27.88 -16.64
N PHE A 10 43.73 -28.88 -16.31
CA PHE A 10 42.26 -28.84 -16.42
C PHE A 10 41.70 -27.91 -15.33
N ARG A 11 41.29 -26.68 -15.69
CA ARG A 11 40.51 -25.80 -14.81
C ARG A 11 39.06 -26.17 -14.97
N PRO A 12 38.38 -26.64 -13.91
CA PRO A 12 36.95 -26.86 -13.98
C PRO A 12 36.24 -25.48 -14.16
N SER A 13 35.57 -25.32 -15.29
CA SER A 13 34.67 -24.21 -15.50
C SER A 13 33.48 -24.39 -14.55
N VAL A 14 33.44 -23.64 -13.47
CA VAL A 14 32.23 -23.52 -12.62
C VAL A 14 31.19 -22.77 -13.44
N THR A 15 30.31 -23.51 -14.09
CA THR A 15 29.13 -22.97 -14.72
C THR A 15 28.21 -22.56 -13.57
N LEU A 16 28.22 -21.26 -13.19
CA LEU A 16 27.21 -20.70 -12.33
C LEU A 16 25.85 -20.87 -13.05
N SER A 17 25.09 -21.86 -12.65
CA SER A 17 23.70 -21.99 -13.07
C SER A 17 22.99 -20.71 -12.63
N GLN A 18 22.61 -19.88 -13.58
CA GLN A 18 21.81 -18.69 -13.33
C GLN A 18 20.46 -19.19 -12.82
N GLU A 19 20.24 -19.14 -11.51
CA GLU A 19 18.96 -19.55 -10.89
C GLU A 19 17.84 -18.78 -11.61
N LYS A 20 16.89 -19.50 -12.20
CA LYS A 20 15.79 -18.91 -12.95
C LYS A 20 14.94 -18.09 -11.98
N LEU A 21 14.84 -16.77 -12.21
CA LEU A 21 14.02 -15.88 -11.40
C LEU A 21 12.55 -16.33 -11.41
N GLU A 22 11.92 -16.29 -10.24
CA GLU A 22 10.50 -16.60 -10.13
C GLU A 22 9.66 -15.41 -10.61
N LYS A 23 8.79 -15.67 -11.61
CA LYS A 23 7.93 -14.63 -12.19
C LYS A 23 6.75 -14.33 -11.27
N ILE A 24 6.59 -13.07 -10.91
CA ILE A 24 5.53 -12.56 -10.03
C ILE A 24 4.87 -11.35 -10.69
N ARG A 25 3.55 -11.31 -10.69
CA ARG A 25 2.77 -10.11 -10.99
C ARG A 25 2.18 -9.58 -9.70
N ILE A 26 2.50 -8.33 -9.36
CA ILE A 26 1.92 -7.62 -8.23
C ILE A 26 1.12 -6.43 -8.72
N ALA A 27 -0.07 -6.21 -8.16
CA ALA A 27 -0.90 -5.08 -8.51
C ALA A 27 -1.11 -4.11 -7.35
N TYR A 28 -1.29 -2.81 -7.70
CA TYR A 28 -1.61 -1.72 -6.79
C TYR A 28 -2.76 -0.85 -7.34
N PRO A 29 -3.58 -0.17 -6.47
CA PRO A 29 -4.87 0.40 -6.87
C PRO A 29 -4.83 1.83 -7.39
N THR A 30 -3.71 2.53 -7.27
CA THR A 30 -3.62 3.97 -7.58
C THR A 30 -2.25 4.35 -8.12
N ILE A 31 -2.23 5.23 -9.12
CA ILE A 31 -1.00 5.85 -9.62
C ILE A 31 -0.67 7.05 -8.72
N SER A 32 0.11 6.82 -7.67
CA SER A 32 0.43 7.79 -6.63
C SER A 32 1.82 7.50 -6.06
N MET A 33 2.52 8.51 -5.60
CA MET A 33 3.84 8.36 -4.97
C MET A 33 3.85 7.44 -3.74
N ALA A 34 2.69 7.14 -3.15
CA ALA A 34 2.58 6.12 -2.10
C ALA A 34 3.01 4.71 -2.56
N MET A 35 3.05 4.47 -3.89
CA MET A 35 3.52 3.22 -4.49
C MET A 35 5.03 3.21 -4.78
N ALA A 36 5.73 4.32 -4.56
CA ALA A 36 7.13 4.48 -4.91
C ALA A 36 8.08 3.41 -4.34
N PRO A 37 7.87 2.82 -3.13
CA PRO A 37 8.72 1.73 -2.67
C PRO A 37 8.77 0.53 -3.64
N TRP A 38 7.66 0.21 -4.32
CA TRP A 38 7.61 -0.84 -5.35
C TRP A 38 8.36 -0.45 -6.62
N TRP A 39 8.22 0.80 -7.06
CA TRP A 39 8.93 1.31 -8.24
C TRP A 39 10.43 1.37 -8.01
N VAL A 40 10.84 1.86 -6.84
CA VAL A 40 12.25 1.87 -6.43
C VAL A 40 12.79 0.45 -6.35
N ALA A 41 12.05 -0.49 -5.76
CA ALA A 41 12.48 -1.89 -5.70
C ALA A 41 12.72 -2.48 -7.10
N ARG A 42 11.90 -2.13 -8.08
CA ARG A 42 12.07 -2.55 -9.48
C ARG A 42 13.28 -1.89 -10.12
N GLU A 43 13.36 -0.56 -10.10
CA GLU A 43 14.44 0.19 -10.77
C GLU A 43 15.84 -0.09 -10.16
N LYS A 44 15.89 -0.36 -8.87
CA LYS A 44 17.14 -0.70 -8.16
C LYS A 44 17.48 -2.19 -8.20
N GLY A 45 16.67 -2.99 -8.88
CA GLY A 45 16.90 -4.42 -9.03
C GLY A 45 16.77 -5.22 -7.73
N PHE A 46 16.05 -4.72 -6.71
CA PHE A 46 15.91 -5.43 -5.44
C PHE A 46 15.10 -6.72 -5.59
N PHE A 47 14.19 -6.79 -6.55
CA PHE A 47 13.48 -8.03 -6.86
C PHE A 47 14.43 -9.12 -7.39
N SER A 48 15.24 -8.79 -8.39
CA SER A 48 16.17 -9.76 -8.98
C SER A 48 17.23 -10.24 -8.00
N GLN A 49 17.71 -9.36 -7.11
CA GLN A 49 18.62 -9.73 -6.01
C GLN A 49 17.97 -10.68 -5.00
N GLU A 50 16.64 -10.66 -4.87
CA GLU A 50 15.88 -11.58 -4.03
C GLU A 50 15.33 -12.79 -4.82
N GLY A 51 15.80 -13.01 -6.07
CA GLY A 51 15.41 -14.15 -6.90
C GLY A 51 14.08 -14.02 -7.62
N LEU A 52 13.54 -12.80 -7.76
CA LEU A 52 12.23 -12.54 -8.38
C LEU A 52 12.38 -11.73 -9.69
N ASP A 53 11.53 -12.08 -10.68
CA ASP A 53 11.22 -11.26 -11.85
C ASP A 53 9.80 -10.73 -11.65
N VAL A 54 9.66 -9.43 -11.30
CA VAL A 54 8.37 -8.86 -10.85
C VAL A 54 7.84 -7.84 -11.85
N ASP A 55 6.62 -8.09 -12.33
CA ASP A 55 5.80 -7.09 -13.00
C ASP A 55 4.96 -6.33 -11.97
N VAL A 56 5.23 -5.02 -11.86
CA VAL A 56 4.51 -4.12 -10.95
C VAL A 56 3.46 -3.37 -11.74
N MET A 57 2.16 -3.64 -11.52
CA MET A 57 1.09 -3.17 -12.39
C MET A 57 -0.01 -2.40 -11.67
N TYR A 58 -0.58 -1.44 -12.38
CA TYR A 58 -1.75 -0.70 -11.91
C TYR A 58 -3.04 -1.42 -12.31
N ILE A 59 -3.90 -1.68 -11.32
CA ILE A 59 -5.29 -2.14 -11.51
C ILE A 59 -6.21 -1.24 -10.69
N LYS A 60 -7.09 -0.50 -11.35
CA LYS A 60 -7.98 0.46 -10.68
C LYS A 60 -8.91 -0.23 -9.67
N GLY A 61 -8.83 0.16 -8.40
CA GLY A 61 -9.72 -0.26 -7.31
C GLY A 61 -9.26 -1.49 -6.55
N ASP A 62 -9.25 -1.38 -5.23
CA ASP A 62 -8.76 -2.41 -4.29
C ASP A 62 -9.50 -3.74 -4.47
N GLY A 63 -10.83 -3.71 -4.61
CA GLY A 63 -11.65 -4.92 -4.81
C GLY A 63 -11.33 -5.65 -6.11
N THR A 64 -11.02 -4.90 -7.18
CA THR A 64 -10.64 -5.49 -8.48
C THR A 64 -9.31 -6.24 -8.38
N ILE A 65 -8.36 -5.75 -7.57
CA ILE A 65 -7.08 -6.43 -7.33
C ILE A 65 -7.32 -7.76 -6.60
N VAL A 66 -8.20 -7.78 -5.60
CA VAL A 66 -8.55 -9.04 -4.90
C VAL A 66 -9.20 -10.03 -5.87
N GLN A 67 -10.09 -9.58 -6.77
CA GLN A 67 -10.67 -10.46 -7.79
C GLN A 67 -9.63 -10.99 -8.78
N ALA A 68 -8.68 -10.14 -9.22
CA ALA A 68 -7.57 -10.55 -10.08
C ALA A 68 -6.66 -11.60 -9.39
N LEU A 69 -6.44 -11.46 -8.08
CA LEU A 69 -5.70 -12.44 -7.29
C LEU A 69 -6.44 -13.76 -7.19
N LEU A 70 -7.74 -13.74 -6.84
CA LEU A 70 -8.59 -14.95 -6.76
C LEU A 70 -8.71 -15.65 -8.11
N GLY A 71 -8.71 -14.91 -9.21
CA GLY A 71 -8.71 -15.43 -10.57
C GLY A 71 -7.35 -15.92 -11.09
N GLY A 72 -6.27 -15.85 -10.28
CA GLY A 72 -4.91 -16.28 -10.67
C GLY A 72 -4.21 -15.36 -11.68
N ASN A 73 -4.77 -14.19 -11.97
CA ASN A 73 -4.17 -13.23 -12.93
C ASN A 73 -2.94 -12.51 -12.36
N ILE A 74 -2.84 -12.43 -11.04
CA ILE A 74 -1.70 -11.89 -10.29
C ILE A 74 -1.34 -12.82 -9.13
N GLN A 75 -0.12 -12.73 -8.59
CA GLN A 75 0.35 -13.53 -7.47
C GLN A 75 0.29 -12.76 -6.14
N ALA A 76 0.34 -11.43 -6.20
CA ALA A 76 0.29 -10.57 -5.02
C ALA A 76 -0.51 -9.29 -5.28
N GLY A 77 -1.13 -8.76 -4.23
CA GLY A 77 -1.78 -7.45 -4.25
C GLY A 77 -1.22 -6.56 -3.14
N TYR A 78 -1.16 -5.26 -3.43
CA TYR A 78 -0.80 -4.23 -2.46
C TYR A 78 -1.87 -3.14 -2.46
N ALA A 79 -2.78 -3.20 -1.50
CA ALA A 79 -3.95 -2.31 -1.43
C ALA A 79 -4.50 -2.24 0.01
N GLY A 80 -5.69 -1.67 0.21
CA GLY A 80 -6.37 -1.64 1.51
C GLY A 80 -6.73 -3.03 2.04
N ALA A 81 -6.74 -3.20 3.36
CA ALA A 81 -7.08 -4.48 4.01
C ALA A 81 -8.56 -4.87 3.87
N THR A 82 -9.45 -3.91 3.74
CA THR A 82 -10.91 -4.13 3.79
C THR A 82 -11.42 -5.10 2.71
N PRO A 83 -11.05 -4.96 1.41
CA PRO A 83 -11.50 -5.91 0.39
C PRO A 83 -10.92 -7.31 0.59
N VAL A 84 -9.73 -7.41 1.20
CA VAL A 84 -9.14 -8.71 1.57
C VAL A 84 -9.99 -9.38 2.65
N ALA A 85 -10.32 -8.64 3.72
CA ALA A 85 -11.17 -9.14 4.79
C ALA A 85 -12.59 -9.51 4.27
N ALA A 86 -13.15 -8.72 3.34
CA ALA A 86 -14.41 -9.05 2.69
C ALA A 86 -14.35 -10.35 1.88
N ALA A 87 -13.23 -10.62 1.20
CA ALA A 87 -13.02 -11.88 0.51
C ALA A 87 -12.92 -13.06 1.49
N VAL A 88 -12.17 -12.90 2.59
CA VAL A 88 -12.03 -13.93 3.64
C VAL A 88 -13.38 -14.22 4.31
N ALA A 89 -14.19 -13.20 4.62
CA ALA A 89 -15.55 -13.36 5.17
C ALA A 89 -16.47 -14.21 4.28
N ARG A 90 -16.17 -14.26 2.99
CA ARG A 90 -16.88 -15.07 1.98
C ARG A 90 -16.18 -16.38 1.64
N GLY A 91 -15.19 -16.80 2.43
CA GLY A 91 -14.44 -18.04 2.25
C GLY A 91 -13.29 -17.95 1.23
N GLY A 92 -12.93 -16.74 0.77
CA GLY A 92 -11.80 -16.55 -0.14
C GLY A 92 -10.46 -16.93 0.51
N PRO A 93 -9.59 -17.69 -0.17
CA PRO A 93 -8.31 -18.17 0.38
C PRO A 93 -7.21 -17.09 0.28
N VAL A 94 -7.49 -15.89 0.72
CA VAL A 94 -6.54 -14.76 0.71
C VAL A 94 -5.97 -14.54 2.10
N VAL A 95 -4.72 -14.09 2.19
CA VAL A 95 -4.06 -13.78 3.45
C VAL A 95 -3.14 -12.57 3.32
N ILE A 96 -3.18 -11.69 4.31
CA ILE A 96 -2.28 -10.53 4.46
C ILE A 96 -0.99 -11.03 5.10
N VAL A 97 0.13 -10.80 4.44
CA VAL A 97 1.47 -11.24 4.88
C VAL A 97 2.35 -10.11 5.41
N ALA A 98 1.96 -8.86 5.16
CA ALA A 98 2.62 -7.69 5.73
C ALA A 98 1.68 -6.47 5.72
N VAL A 99 1.86 -5.57 6.68
CA VAL A 99 1.15 -4.29 6.79
C VAL A 99 2.17 -3.14 6.80
N PRO A 100 2.76 -2.77 5.65
CA PRO A 100 3.76 -1.71 5.61
C PRO A 100 3.23 -0.33 6.02
N ALA A 101 1.95 -0.02 5.76
CA ALA A 101 1.32 1.23 6.16
C ALA A 101 0.14 0.95 7.10
N ASN A 102 0.35 1.26 8.38
CA ASN A 102 -0.63 1.00 9.45
C ASN A 102 -1.29 2.29 9.98
N ARG A 103 -1.25 3.36 9.19
CA ARG A 103 -1.96 4.61 9.46
C ARG A 103 -2.67 5.07 8.19
N MET A 104 -3.88 5.59 8.34
CA MET A 104 -4.61 6.12 7.19
C MET A 104 -3.89 7.36 6.65
N GLY A 105 -3.40 7.27 5.42
CA GLY A 105 -2.83 8.40 4.70
C GLY A 105 -3.91 9.30 4.09
N TYR A 106 -4.96 9.67 4.85
CA TYR A 106 -6.12 10.41 4.36
C TYR A 106 -6.38 11.71 5.10
N LEU A 107 -6.97 12.67 4.36
CA LEU A 107 -7.60 13.88 4.87
C LEU A 107 -9.09 13.87 4.48
N LEU A 108 -9.98 14.07 5.44
CA LEU A 108 -11.39 14.36 5.15
C LEU A 108 -11.50 15.86 4.88
N MET A 109 -11.95 16.21 3.68
CA MET A 109 -11.93 17.59 3.22
C MET A 109 -13.28 18.00 2.62
N THR A 110 -13.58 19.30 2.68
CA THR A 110 -14.74 19.93 2.04
C THR A 110 -14.34 21.11 1.17
N ARG A 111 -15.19 21.47 0.21
CA ARG A 111 -15.00 22.66 -0.64
C ARG A 111 -15.14 23.94 0.16
N GLU A 112 -16.14 23.99 1.02
CA GLU A 112 -16.48 25.14 1.84
C GLU A 112 -16.16 24.86 3.30
N PRO A 113 -15.86 25.87 4.12
CA PRO A 113 -15.66 25.69 5.54
C PRO A 113 -16.96 25.26 6.20
N ILE A 114 -16.87 24.31 7.13
CA ILE A 114 -17.99 23.79 7.92
C ILE A 114 -17.87 24.36 9.34
N LYS A 115 -18.95 24.94 9.81
CA LYS A 115 -19.03 25.54 11.16
C LYS A 115 -19.70 24.60 12.17
N ASP A 116 -20.71 23.87 11.74
CA ASP A 116 -21.44 22.88 12.54
C ASP A 116 -21.42 21.52 11.80
N PRO A 117 -21.15 20.40 12.48
CA PRO A 117 -21.20 19.07 11.86
C PRO A 117 -22.50 18.76 11.11
N ARG A 118 -23.61 19.36 11.52
CA ARG A 118 -24.92 19.22 10.87
C ARG A 118 -25.01 19.91 9.50
N ASP A 119 -24.11 20.84 9.21
CA ASP A 119 -24.04 21.49 7.88
C ASP A 119 -23.65 20.48 6.78
N LEU A 120 -23.15 19.30 7.18
CA LEU A 120 -22.81 18.20 6.29
C LEU A 120 -23.99 17.33 5.90
N TYR A 121 -25.15 17.46 6.56
CA TYR A 121 -26.32 16.66 6.24
C TYR A 121 -26.80 16.95 4.80
N GLY A 122 -27.03 15.89 4.02
CA GLY A 122 -27.37 15.98 2.61
C GLY A 122 -26.22 16.35 1.67
N LYS A 123 -25.01 16.67 2.18
CA LYS A 123 -23.83 16.94 1.36
C LYS A 123 -23.31 15.67 0.69
N ARG A 124 -22.73 15.83 -0.49
CA ARG A 124 -22.22 14.75 -1.35
C ARG A 124 -20.73 14.55 -1.09
N PHE A 125 -20.36 13.36 -0.64
CA PHE A 125 -18.98 12.97 -0.40
C PHE A 125 -18.50 11.97 -1.45
N ALA A 126 -17.45 12.33 -2.18
CA ALA A 126 -16.85 11.46 -3.19
C ALA A 126 -15.97 10.39 -2.53
N ILE A 127 -16.18 9.13 -2.91
CA ILE A 127 -15.41 7.95 -2.50
C ILE A 127 -14.85 7.21 -3.70
N SER A 128 -13.88 6.31 -3.52
CA SER A 128 -13.32 5.53 -4.64
C SER A 128 -14.29 4.43 -5.09
N SER A 129 -14.81 3.67 -4.14
CA SER A 129 -15.80 2.60 -4.33
C SER A 129 -16.52 2.30 -3.04
N PHE A 130 -17.76 1.80 -3.13
CA PHE A 130 -18.45 1.24 -1.98
C PHE A 130 -17.73 -0.01 -1.47
N GLY A 131 -17.73 -0.20 -0.13
CA GLY A 131 -16.98 -1.28 0.54
C GLY A 131 -15.47 -1.10 0.57
N GLY A 132 -14.94 -0.02 -0.01
CA GLY A 132 -13.51 0.27 -0.05
C GLY A 132 -13.01 1.12 1.13
N SER A 133 -11.68 1.19 1.29
CA SER A 133 -11.03 1.94 2.38
C SER A 133 -11.43 3.42 2.41
N SER A 134 -11.72 4.04 1.26
CA SER A 134 -12.14 5.45 1.20
C SER A 134 -13.54 5.68 1.76
N GLU A 135 -14.48 4.75 1.59
CA GLU A 135 -15.79 4.85 2.22
C GLU A 135 -15.68 4.73 3.73
N ILE A 136 -14.96 3.71 4.20
CA ILE A 136 -14.75 3.49 5.65
C ILE A 136 -14.09 4.72 6.28
N ALA A 137 -13.02 5.24 5.66
CA ALA A 137 -12.37 6.44 6.14
C ALA A 137 -13.29 7.68 6.13
N THR A 138 -14.16 7.82 5.12
CA THR A 138 -15.13 8.92 5.09
C THR A 138 -16.11 8.80 6.25
N ARG A 139 -16.71 7.62 6.47
CA ARG A 139 -17.65 7.37 7.58
C ARG A 139 -16.99 7.64 8.93
N LEU A 140 -15.82 7.04 9.15
CA LEU A 140 -15.05 7.22 10.38
C LEU A 140 -14.70 8.69 10.63
N GLY A 141 -14.23 9.41 9.60
CA GLY A 141 -13.89 10.83 9.72
C GLY A 141 -15.12 11.69 10.06
N LEU A 142 -16.27 11.40 9.46
CA LEU A 142 -17.53 12.08 9.78
C LEU A 142 -17.94 11.81 11.24
N GLU A 143 -17.87 10.55 11.71
CA GLU A 143 -18.14 10.21 13.11
C GLU A 143 -17.18 10.94 14.08
N LYS A 144 -15.88 11.02 13.75
CA LYS A 144 -14.89 11.72 14.59
C LYS A 144 -15.14 13.20 14.75
N ILE A 145 -15.79 13.84 13.79
CA ILE A 145 -16.18 15.26 13.88
C ILE A 145 -17.63 15.46 14.37
N GLY A 146 -18.32 14.38 14.79
CA GLY A 146 -19.68 14.44 15.33
C GLY A 146 -20.79 14.50 14.29
N THR A 147 -20.52 14.10 13.04
CA THR A 147 -21.53 13.99 11.96
C THR A 147 -21.99 12.55 11.84
N ASP A 148 -23.31 12.33 11.76
CA ASP A 148 -23.90 11.03 11.44
C ASP A 148 -23.64 10.69 9.95
N PRO A 149 -22.83 9.64 9.62
CA PRO A 149 -22.51 9.31 8.24
C PRO A 149 -23.72 8.89 7.40
N SER A 150 -24.83 8.46 8.03
CA SER A 150 -26.04 8.09 7.32
C SER A 150 -26.80 9.30 6.75
N LYS A 151 -26.47 10.51 7.23
CA LYS A 151 -27.08 11.77 6.80
C LYS A 151 -26.37 12.43 5.63
N VAL A 152 -25.25 11.86 5.14
CA VAL A 152 -24.51 12.35 3.97
C VAL A 152 -24.70 11.43 2.77
N VAL A 153 -24.53 11.95 1.57
CA VAL A 153 -24.67 11.18 0.32
C VAL A 153 -23.28 10.75 -0.15
N MET A 154 -23.03 9.44 -0.22
CA MET A 154 -21.79 8.90 -0.77
C MET A 154 -21.89 8.77 -2.29
N LEU A 155 -20.87 9.29 -3.02
CA LEU A 155 -20.77 9.19 -4.48
C LEU A 155 -19.55 8.38 -4.86
N GLN A 156 -19.73 7.27 -5.57
CA GLN A 156 -18.62 6.52 -6.13
C GLN A 156 -18.06 7.27 -7.36
N VAL A 157 -16.82 7.78 -7.25
CA VAL A 157 -16.19 8.63 -8.26
C VAL A 157 -14.92 8.00 -8.82
N GLY A 158 -14.16 7.30 -7.97
CA GLY A 158 -12.90 6.68 -8.38
C GLY A 158 -11.69 7.16 -7.59
N GLY A 159 -10.51 7.19 -8.23
CA GLY A 159 -9.24 7.57 -7.62
C GLY A 159 -9.24 8.98 -7.02
N SER A 160 -8.20 9.28 -6.22
CA SER A 160 -8.07 10.61 -5.60
C SER A 160 -8.06 11.75 -6.61
N PRO A 161 -7.40 11.66 -7.77
CA PRO A 161 -7.48 12.70 -8.80
C PRO A 161 -8.90 12.95 -9.32
N ASP A 162 -9.68 11.87 -9.52
CA ASP A 162 -11.09 11.97 -9.97
C ASP A 162 -11.94 12.69 -8.93
N ARG A 163 -11.72 12.38 -7.63
CA ARG A 163 -12.43 13.00 -6.50
C ARG A 163 -12.09 14.48 -6.36
N VAL A 164 -10.80 14.84 -6.49
CA VAL A 164 -10.37 16.25 -6.53
C VAL A 164 -11.07 17.00 -7.67
N ALA A 165 -11.12 16.41 -8.85
CA ALA A 165 -11.81 17.00 -10.00
C ALA A 165 -13.31 17.16 -9.74
N ALA A 166 -13.97 16.19 -9.07
CA ALA A 166 -15.37 16.27 -8.70
C ALA A 166 -15.64 17.42 -7.71
N MET A 167 -14.77 17.58 -6.69
CA MET A 167 -14.83 18.71 -5.76
C MET A 167 -14.62 20.04 -6.48
N LYS A 168 -13.61 20.18 -7.33
CA LYS A 168 -13.35 21.42 -8.08
C LYS A 168 -14.53 21.83 -8.97
N ARG A 169 -15.19 20.88 -9.61
CA ARG A 169 -16.41 21.14 -10.43
C ARG A 169 -17.69 21.34 -9.64
N GLY A 170 -17.68 21.13 -8.31
CA GLY A 170 -18.87 21.23 -7.49
C GLY A 170 -19.85 20.05 -7.60
N SER A 171 -19.46 18.95 -8.22
CA SER A 171 -20.26 17.71 -8.24
C SER A 171 -20.16 16.92 -6.93
N ALA A 172 -19.13 17.17 -6.11
CA ALA A 172 -19.02 16.71 -4.74
C ALA A 172 -18.72 17.90 -3.82
N ASP A 173 -19.29 17.87 -2.61
CA ASP A 173 -19.13 18.91 -1.60
C ASP A 173 -17.95 18.61 -0.67
N GLY A 174 -17.62 17.32 -0.54
CA GLY A 174 -16.46 16.83 0.21
C GLY A 174 -15.90 15.52 -0.33
N SER A 175 -14.78 15.13 0.22
CA SER A 175 -14.13 13.84 -0.09
C SER A 175 -13.11 13.47 0.96
N ILE A 176 -12.77 12.19 1.02
CA ILE A 176 -11.52 11.72 1.58
C ILE A 176 -10.43 11.80 0.50
N LEU A 177 -9.33 12.51 0.75
CA LEU A 177 -8.23 12.68 -0.20
C LEU A 177 -6.93 12.11 0.37
N SER A 178 -6.04 11.64 -0.50
CA SER A 178 -4.72 11.13 -0.08
C SER A 178 -3.87 12.28 0.47
N ALA A 179 -3.34 12.11 1.68
CA ALA A 179 -2.55 13.15 2.35
C ALA A 179 -1.31 13.56 1.54
N ASN A 180 -0.61 12.59 0.93
CA ASN A 180 0.56 12.87 0.10
C ASN A 180 0.21 13.74 -1.13
N GLU A 181 -0.94 13.54 -1.76
CA GLU A 181 -1.36 14.33 -2.92
C GLU A 181 -1.71 15.76 -2.51
N VAL A 182 -2.38 15.93 -1.35
CA VAL A 182 -2.68 17.26 -0.81
C VAL A 182 -1.38 17.99 -0.43
N ILE A 183 -0.42 17.30 0.21
CA ILE A 183 0.91 17.81 0.53
C ILE A 183 1.66 18.20 -0.73
N GLY A 184 1.66 17.33 -1.75
CA GLY A 184 2.31 17.56 -3.04
C GLY A 184 1.77 18.79 -3.76
N ALA A 185 0.48 19.02 -3.70
CA ALA A 185 -0.16 20.19 -4.30
C ALA A 185 0.08 21.50 -3.51
N GLY A 186 0.74 21.44 -2.34
CA GLY A 186 0.89 22.64 -1.48
C GLY A 186 -0.43 23.12 -0.90
N GLY A 187 -1.40 22.23 -0.76
CA GLY A 187 -2.80 22.52 -0.48
C GLY A 187 -3.62 22.57 -1.79
N MET A 188 -4.92 22.42 -1.68
CA MET A 188 -5.83 22.35 -2.85
C MET A 188 -6.94 23.40 -2.83
N GLY A 189 -6.87 24.35 -1.87
CA GLY A 189 -7.94 25.33 -1.64
C GLY A 189 -9.19 24.72 -1.00
N PHE A 190 -9.09 23.49 -0.48
CA PHE A 190 -10.15 22.82 0.27
C PHE A 190 -9.92 22.91 1.78
N HIS A 191 -10.95 22.72 2.57
CA HIS A 191 -10.90 22.80 4.02
C HIS A 191 -10.78 21.41 4.61
N THR A 192 -9.76 21.16 5.44
CA THR A 192 -9.57 19.91 6.17
C THR A 192 -10.52 19.86 7.36
N LEU A 193 -11.38 18.85 7.40
CA LEU A 193 -12.26 18.58 8.55
C LEU A 193 -11.60 17.62 9.54
N TYR A 194 -10.90 16.60 9.03
CA TYR A 194 -10.20 15.63 9.85
C TYR A 194 -8.93 15.14 9.17
N ASP A 195 -7.83 15.09 9.92
CA ASP A 195 -6.52 14.66 9.45
C ASP A 195 -6.15 13.30 10.09
N PHE A 196 -6.35 12.23 9.35
CA PHE A 196 -6.02 10.88 9.80
C PHE A 196 -4.52 10.67 9.95
N ALA A 197 -3.69 11.38 9.18
CA ALA A 197 -2.24 11.24 9.24
C ALA A 197 -1.67 11.76 10.57
N LYS A 198 -2.39 12.67 11.24
CA LYS A 198 -2.05 13.20 12.57
C LYS A 198 -2.79 12.50 13.71
N SER A 199 -3.70 11.57 13.41
CA SER A 199 -4.43 10.83 14.43
C SER A 199 -3.61 9.65 14.95
N ASP A 200 -3.86 9.24 16.19
CA ASP A 200 -3.26 8.03 16.80
C ASP A 200 -4.01 6.73 16.42
N LEU A 201 -4.83 6.79 15.36
CA LEU A 201 -5.62 5.66 14.90
C LEU A 201 -4.76 4.73 14.04
N ASP A 202 -4.50 3.56 14.56
CA ASP A 202 -4.00 2.46 13.74
C ASP A 202 -5.07 1.98 12.76
N TYR A 203 -4.66 1.74 11.53
CA TYR A 203 -5.52 1.18 10.48
C TYR A 203 -4.66 0.49 9.42
N PRO A 204 -4.95 -0.76 9.01
CA PRO A 204 -4.20 -1.46 7.97
C PRO A 204 -4.48 -0.84 6.59
N TYR A 205 -3.83 0.31 6.34
CA TYR A 205 -4.11 1.20 5.20
C TYR A 205 -3.65 0.62 3.88
N ASN A 206 -2.39 0.17 3.82
CA ASN A 206 -1.86 -0.58 2.69
C ASN A 206 -1.21 -1.87 3.19
N VAL A 207 -1.66 -2.98 2.65
CA VAL A 207 -1.24 -4.32 3.04
C VAL A 207 -0.75 -5.10 1.82
N LEU A 208 0.26 -5.93 2.02
CA LEU A 208 0.69 -6.93 1.04
C LEU A 208 -0.06 -8.22 1.33
N TYR A 209 -0.73 -8.76 0.31
CA TYR A 209 -1.52 -9.97 0.43
C TYR A 209 -1.34 -10.90 -0.77
N VAL A 210 -1.50 -12.18 -0.53
CA VAL A 210 -1.35 -13.27 -1.49
C VAL A 210 -2.44 -14.33 -1.25
N LEU A 211 -2.54 -15.34 -2.10
CA LEU A 211 -3.33 -16.53 -1.77
C LEU A 211 -2.66 -17.33 -0.64
N LYS A 212 -3.44 -17.94 0.26
CA LYS A 212 -2.93 -18.80 1.36
C LYS A 212 -2.03 -19.93 0.83
N GLN A 213 -2.42 -20.54 -0.29
CA GLN A 213 -1.59 -21.55 -0.96
C GLN A 213 -0.25 -20.96 -1.41
N PHE A 214 -0.24 -19.77 -2.01
CA PHE A 214 1.00 -19.12 -2.44
C PHE A 214 1.91 -18.81 -1.25
N ALA A 215 1.35 -18.31 -0.13
CA ALA A 215 2.11 -18.03 1.09
C ALA A 215 2.80 -19.29 1.64
N SER A 216 2.15 -20.46 1.57
CA SER A 216 2.70 -21.74 2.07
C SER A 216 3.70 -22.38 1.10
N GLU A 217 3.34 -22.52 -0.18
CA GLU A 217 4.13 -23.25 -1.18
C GLU A 217 5.30 -22.40 -1.74
N LYS A 218 5.11 -21.07 -1.80
CA LYS A 218 6.08 -20.09 -2.32
C LYS A 218 6.60 -19.16 -1.22
N ARG A 219 6.89 -19.73 -0.06
CA ARG A 219 7.29 -19.00 1.13
C ARG A 219 8.49 -18.08 0.91
N LYS A 220 9.53 -18.60 0.20
CA LYS A 220 10.73 -17.80 -0.16
C LYS A 220 10.33 -16.59 -1.02
N ALA A 221 9.50 -16.78 -2.05
CA ALA A 221 9.04 -15.69 -2.92
C ALA A 221 8.21 -14.65 -2.15
N THR A 222 7.33 -15.10 -1.24
CA THR A 222 6.54 -14.20 -0.39
C THR A 222 7.44 -13.36 0.53
N ALA A 223 8.46 -13.98 1.16
CA ALA A 223 9.45 -13.26 1.96
C ALA A 223 10.26 -12.27 1.11
N SER A 224 10.65 -12.68 -0.12
CA SER A 224 11.38 -11.83 -1.06
C SER A 224 10.57 -10.60 -1.50
N LEU A 225 9.24 -10.70 -1.64
CA LEU A 225 8.38 -9.54 -1.91
C LEU A 225 8.41 -8.55 -0.74
N VAL A 226 8.28 -9.04 0.50
CA VAL A 226 8.38 -8.19 1.70
C VAL A 226 9.73 -7.50 1.77
N LYS A 227 10.83 -8.25 1.59
CA LYS A 227 12.19 -7.71 1.61
C LYS A 227 12.40 -6.65 0.54
N SER A 228 11.95 -6.91 -0.69
CA SER A 228 12.10 -5.99 -1.81
C SER A 228 11.37 -4.67 -1.56
N PHE A 229 10.14 -4.72 -1.03
CA PHE A 229 9.41 -3.52 -0.64
C PHE A 229 10.16 -2.72 0.43
N MET A 230 10.60 -3.38 1.50
CA MET A 230 11.31 -2.71 2.61
C MET A 230 12.64 -2.12 2.15
N ARG A 231 13.37 -2.80 1.28
CA ARG A 231 14.60 -2.28 0.67
C ARG A 231 14.32 -1.06 -0.20
N GLY A 232 13.22 -1.08 -0.96
CA GLY A 232 12.75 0.08 -1.73
C GLY A 232 12.43 1.27 -0.83
N LEU A 233 11.73 1.04 0.28
CA LEU A 233 11.44 2.07 1.28
C LEU A 233 12.71 2.63 1.92
N TRP A 234 13.64 1.76 2.32
CA TRP A 234 14.90 2.18 2.93
C TRP A 234 15.77 2.97 1.96
N PHE A 235 15.83 2.54 0.70
CA PHE A 235 16.51 3.31 -0.34
C PHE A 235 15.92 4.71 -0.47
N MET A 236 14.59 4.84 -0.46
CA MET A 236 13.92 6.13 -0.48
C MET A 236 14.33 7.02 0.70
N GLN A 237 14.44 6.46 1.90
CA GLN A 237 14.84 7.21 3.10
C GLN A 237 16.25 7.79 3.01
N GLU A 238 17.14 7.15 2.25
CA GLU A 238 18.55 7.51 2.12
C GLU A 238 18.86 8.31 0.85
N ASN A 239 17.98 8.23 -0.17
CA ASN A 239 18.26 8.74 -1.51
C ASN A 239 17.07 9.54 -2.08
N GLU A 240 16.84 10.76 -1.55
CA GLU A 240 15.72 11.61 -1.96
C GLU A 240 15.70 11.89 -3.47
N ASP A 241 16.81 12.44 -4.00
CA ASP A 241 16.88 12.89 -5.40
C ASP A 241 16.61 11.77 -6.40
N GLU A 242 17.18 10.59 -6.17
CA GLU A 242 16.99 9.44 -7.05
C GLU A 242 15.56 8.89 -6.93
N SER A 243 15.03 8.82 -5.70
CA SER A 243 13.66 8.37 -5.43
C SER A 243 12.63 9.28 -6.08
N VAL A 244 12.84 10.59 -6.05
CA VAL A 244 11.99 11.59 -6.72
C VAL A 244 12.06 11.41 -8.23
N LYS A 245 13.24 11.20 -8.82
CA LYS A 245 13.41 10.94 -10.26
C LYS A 245 12.72 9.65 -10.72
N ILE A 246 12.88 8.57 -9.96
CA ILE A 246 12.18 7.30 -10.22
C ILE A 246 10.67 7.52 -10.16
N SER A 247 10.19 8.20 -9.12
CA SER A 247 8.76 8.49 -8.99
C SER A 247 8.22 9.36 -10.12
N ALA A 248 8.99 10.35 -10.57
CA ALA A 248 8.65 11.21 -11.71
C ALA A 248 8.50 10.42 -13.01
N HIS A 249 9.40 9.47 -13.25
CA HIS A 249 9.33 8.57 -14.41
C HIS A 249 8.05 7.74 -14.40
N TRP A 250 7.73 7.09 -13.28
CA TRP A 250 6.54 6.23 -13.15
C TRP A 250 5.22 7.02 -13.16
N LEU A 251 5.21 8.23 -12.61
CA LEU A 251 4.06 9.13 -12.60
C LEU A 251 3.91 9.94 -13.89
N LYS A 252 4.90 9.87 -14.80
CA LYS A 252 4.96 10.64 -16.05
C LYS A 252 4.76 12.14 -15.79
N THR A 253 5.45 12.69 -14.79
CA THR A 253 5.37 14.10 -14.40
C THR A 253 6.75 14.75 -14.36
N SER A 254 6.80 16.05 -14.66
CA SER A 254 8.00 16.89 -14.49
C SER A 254 7.97 17.73 -13.19
N ASP A 255 6.88 17.65 -12.40
CA ASP A 255 6.73 18.42 -11.16
C ASP A 255 7.51 17.76 -10.01
N LEU A 256 8.84 17.88 -10.07
CA LEU A 256 9.73 17.32 -9.05
C LEU A 256 9.55 17.99 -7.69
N GLU A 257 9.12 19.26 -7.66
CA GLU A 257 8.91 19.98 -6.41
C GLU A 257 7.72 19.40 -5.62
N SER A 258 6.60 19.11 -6.31
CA SER A 258 5.48 18.38 -5.73
C SER A 258 5.91 17.02 -5.17
N LEU A 259 6.74 16.27 -5.92
CA LEU A 259 7.23 14.97 -5.48
C LEU A 259 8.17 15.07 -4.27
N ARG A 260 9.02 16.11 -4.18
CA ARG A 260 9.87 16.34 -3.01
C ARG A 260 9.04 16.61 -1.76
N ARG A 261 7.96 17.41 -1.87
CA ARG A 261 7.04 17.62 -0.75
C ARG A 261 6.40 16.32 -0.27
N GLN A 262 6.04 15.42 -1.18
CA GLN A 262 5.44 14.12 -0.88
C GLN A 262 6.47 13.12 -0.31
N TRP A 263 7.73 13.19 -0.78
CA TRP A 263 8.77 12.22 -0.44
C TRP A 263 8.95 12.06 1.07
N LYS A 264 9.08 13.16 1.81
CA LYS A 264 9.27 13.13 3.26
C LYS A 264 8.15 12.39 3.98
N TYR A 265 6.90 12.64 3.56
CA TYR A 265 5.73 11.97 4.12
C TYR A 265 5.76 10.46 3.83
N ILE A 266 6.00 10.08 2.57
CA ILE A 266 6.02 8.67 2.15
C ILE A 266 7.18 7.91 2.80
N ALA A 267 8.37 8.49 2.81
CA ALA A 267 9.57 7.82 3.29
C ALA A 267 9.58 7.63 4.82
N PHE A 268 8.99 8.56 5.60
CA PHE A 268 9.18 8.58 7.05
C PHE A 268 7.91 8.58 7.89
N GLN A 269 6.74 8.89 7.31
CA GLN A 269 5.51 9.03 8.10
C GLN A 269 4.44 7.99 7.76
N LEU A 270 4.37 7.56 6.49
CA LEU A 270 3.33 6.63 6.04
C LEU A 270 3.63 5.17 6.43
N HIS A 271 4.91 4.75 6.41
CA HIS A 271 5.30 3.36 6.53
C HIS A 271 5.95 3.03 7.88
N GLN A 272 5.78 1.78 8.31
CA GLN A 272 6.37 1.23 9.53
C GLN A 272 7.79 0.72 9.29
N GLU A 273 8.60 0.65 10.38
CA GLU A 273 9.92 0.03 10.35
C GLU A 273 9.84 -1.49 10.19
N ILE A 274 8.91 -2.13 10.88
CA ILE A 274 8.59 -3.56 10.74
C ILE A 274 7.11 -3.67 10.39
N PRO A 275 6.73 -4.31 9.28
CA PRO A 275 5.38 -4.26 8.73
C PRO A 275 4.40 -5.23 9.43
N TYR A 276 4.33 -5.19 10.76
CA TYR A 276 3.36 -5.97 11.54
C TYR A 276 1.94 -5.40 11.46
N PRO A 277 0.91 -6.26 11.44
CA PRO A 277 -0.46 -5.84 11.74
C PRO A 277 -0.58 -5.40 13.20
N THR A 278 -1.54 -4.52 13.52
CA THR A 278 -1.90 -4.17 14.89
C THR A 278 -3.32 -4.60 15.19
N GLU A 279 -3.55 -5.15 16.38
CA GLU A 279 -4.88 -5.53 16.89
C GLU A 279 -5.86 -4.35 16.81
N ALA A 280 -5.43 -3.16 17.28
CA ALA A 280 -6.26 -1.96 17.27
C ALA A 280 -6.68 -1.57 15.84
N GLY A 281 -5.73 -1.63 14.88
CA GLY A 281 -6.00 -1.29 13.49
C GLY A 281 -6.98 -2.27 12.83
N PHE A 282 -6.81 -3.56 13.05
CA PHE A 282 -7.72 -4.57 12.50
C PHE A 282 -9.09 -4.54 13.17
N LYS A 283 -9.16 -4.32 14.48
CA LYS A 283 -10.44 -4.13 15.18
C LYS A 283 -11.24 -2.96 14.57
N LEU A 284 -10.56 -1.84 14.28
CA LEU A 284 -11.18 -0.68 13.66
C LEU A 284 -11.66 -0.99 12.22
N ALA A 285 -10.81 -1.61 11.40
CA ALA A 285 -11.13 -1.94 10.02
C ALA A 285 -12.29 -2.96 9.91
N LEU A 286 -12.22 -4.04 10.68
CA LEU A 286 -13.26 -5.09 10.71
C LEU A 286 -14.57 -4.58 11.30
N GLY A 287 -14.51 -3.74 12.35
CA GLY A 287 -15.70 -3.08 12.92
C GLY A 287 -16.41 -2.16 11.93
N GLY A 288 -15.67 -1.38 11.16
CA GLY A 288 -16.25 -0.57 10.08
C GLY A 288 -16.86 -1.43 8.97
N MET A 289 -16.25 -2.56 8.64
CA MET A 289 -16.80 -3.52 7.68
C MET A 289 -18.08 -4.20 8.18
N ALA A 290 -18.13 -4.57 9.46
CA ALA A 290 -19.28 -5.26 10.05
C ALA A 290 -20.58 -4.43 9.94
N GLN A 291 -20.47 -3.11 9.89
CA GLN A 291 -21.61 -2.22 9.64
C GLN A 291 -22.18 -2.35 8.21
N MET A 292 -21.36 -2.79 7.25
CA MET A 292 -21.72 -2.91 5.84
C MET A 292 -21.93 -4.36 5.40
N ASP A 293 -21.18 -5.31 5.98
CA ASP A 293 -21.27 -6.74 5.72
C ASP A 293 -21.21 -7.52 7.05
N PRO A 294 -22.35 -8.00 7.57
CA PRO A 294 -22.41 -8.72 8.86
C PRO A 294 -21.50 -9.96 8.93
N LYS A 295 -21.12 -10.55 7.78
CA LYS A 295 -20.18 -11.69 7.75
C LYS A 295 -18.79 -11.31 8.24
N ALA A 296 -18.43 -10.03 8.16
CA ALA A 296 -17.17 -9.54 8.68
C ALA A 296 -17.14 -9.41 10.21
N ALA A 297 -18.28 -9.40 10.89
CA ALA A 297 -18.38 -9.22 12.35
C ALA A 297 -17.71 -10.37 13.14
N ALA A 298 -17.64 -11.56 12.57
CA ALA A 298 -17.02 -12.73 13.19
C ALA A 298 -15.50 -12.83 12.94
N LEU A 299 -14.95 -12.01 12.03
CA LEU A 299 -13.52 -12.08 11.70
C LEU A 299 -12.66 -11.43 12.79
N ARG A 300 -11.53 -12.06 13.04
CA ARG A 300 -10.43 -11.54 13.87
C ARG A 300 -9.21 -11.30 12.99
N MET A 301 -8.22 -10.59 13.52
CA MET A 301 -6.98 -10.30 12.80
C MET A 301 -6.30 -11.58 12.26
N GLU A 302 -6.21 -12.61 13.08
CA GLU A 302 -5.59 -13.89 12.72
C GLU A 302 -6.31 -14.66 11.60
N ASP A 303 -7.58 -14.40 11.35
CA ASP A 303 -8.34 -15.05 10.25
C ASP A 303 -7.91 -14.48 8.89
N VAL A 304 -7.40 -13.24 8.87
CA VAL A 304 -7.04 -12.49 7.66
C VAL A 304 -5.54 -12.26 7.50
N THR A 305 -4.71 -12.55 8.52
CA THR A 305 -3.25 -12.30 8.50
C THR A 305 -2.43 -13.56 8.73
N ASP A 306 -1.23 -13.60 8.15
CA ASP A 306 -0.15 -14.56 8.48
C ASP A 306 1.15 -13.79 8.71
N VAL A 307 1.52 -13.61 9.98
CA VAL A 307 2.73 -12.90 10.40
C VAL A 307 3.98 -13.79 10.43
N SER A 308 3.87 -15.06 10.07
CA SER A 308 4.97 -16.03 10.21
C SER A 308 6.19 -15.64 9.37
N ILE A 309 5.97 -15.04 8.19
CA ILE A 309 7.04 -14.53 7.33
C ILE A 309 7.76 -13.34 7.98
N ILE A 310 7.02 -12.40 8.56
CA ILE A 310 7.63 -11.26 9.27
C ILE A 310 8.43 -11.77 10.46
N ASN A 311 7.91 -12.73 11.23
CA ASN A 311 8.61 -13.34 12.36
C ASN A 311 9.94 -13.99 11.93
N GLU A 312 9.97 -14.69 10.80
CA GLU A 312 11.20 -15.26 10.25
C GLU A 312 12.21 -14.18 9.87
N LEU A 313 11.77 -13.13 9.18
CA LEU A 313 12.63 -12.02 8.79
C LEU A 313 13.20 -11.28 10.01
N VAL A 314 12.42 -11.12 11.07
CA VAL A 314 12.89 -10.56 12.35
C VAL A 314 13.95 -11.46 12.98
N LYS A 315 13.71 -12.78 13.05
CA LYS A 315 14.68 -13.76 13.59
C LYS A 315 15.98 -13.77 12.79
N GLN A 316 15.91 -13.62 11.46
CA GLN A 316 17.06 -13.50 10.56
C GLN A 316 17.80 -12.16 10.70
N GLY A 317 17.26 -11.21 11.47
CA GLY A 317 17.85 -9.89 11.66
C GLY A 317 17.68 -8.94 10.45
N PHE A 318 16.78 -9.27 9.50
CA PHE A 318 16.59 -8.47 8.30
C PHE A 318 16.23 -7.01 8.59
N PHE A 319 15.43 -6.73 9.62
CA PHE A 319 15.03 -5.37 9.99
C PHE A 319 16.06 -4.65 10.89
N LYS A 320 17.16 -5.33 11.31
CA LYS A 320 18.27 -4.70 12.03
C LYS A 320 19.13 -3.93 11.04
N ARG A 321 18.76 -2.69 10.75
CA ARG A 321 19.63 -1.79 9.98
C ARG A 321 20.80 -1.37 10.86
N ALA A 322 22.02 -1.37 10.28
CA ALA A 322 23.07 -0.58 10.89
C ALA A 322 22.54 0.85 11.01
N LYS A 323 22.44 1.37 12.24
CA LYS A 323 22.05 2.78 12.45
C LYS A 323 23.15 3.63 11.80
N THR A 324 22.95 4.02 10.56
CA THR A 324 23.77 5.07 9.95
C THR A 324 23.44 6.31 10.79
N VAL A 325 24.44 6.79 11.49
CA VAL A 325 24.37 7.99 12.33
C VAL A 325 23.76 9.10 11.46
N ARG A 326 22.59 9.60 11.87
CA ARG A 326 21.95 10.78 11.27
C ARG A 326 22.64 12.04 11.75
#